data_33a079b74ff035b996715d881270e9d5
#
_entry.id   33a079b74ff035b996715d881270e9d5
#
_cell.length_a   1.000
_cell.length_b   1.000
_cell.length_c   1.000
_cell.angle_alpha   90.00
_cell.angle_beta   90.00
_cell.angle_gamma   90.00
#
_symmetry.space_group_name_H-M   'P 1'
#
loop_
_entity.id
_entity.type
_entity.pdbx_description
1 polymer ?
#
loop_
_entity_poly.entity_id
_entity_poly.type
_entity_poly.pdbx_seq_one_letter_code
_entity_poly.pdbx_strand_id
1 'polypeptide(L)'
;MSPALTSPDQRRGMFGLLGMIVLVGMGEHMAERFLPLYLQQLTQASTAVMAIGLLAGMDDLLSALYSFPGGYLSDRLGHKRALLFFNLLSMAGYLCVVLIQAWWAVLAGAALFISWSAISLPATMDLLVRIVPKNRRAMGVSVLALVRRVPKMLGPVAGGACIAVWGVAQGVRAAFLLALVLAVVAAVVQQRFIDDDPQAGRTAEASPLRLWREMPVSLRNLLCADILIRFCERIPDAFVVIWATRYALHPVSEFTFGWLSAIENITAVLVYLPVAHMADRFGKKPFVLITFGFFSCFPLALMHAQSLGPLVAVFVLRGLKEFGEPTRKALIMDLAPEGRQAAMFGLYYLVRDVWVSLAAFGGALLWRVSPELNLQVAFGCGVMGTLWFAWRGQNAASSGAG
;
A
#
# COMPACT_ATOMS: atom_id res chain seq x y z
N MET A 1 -19.75 28.27 4.94
CA MET A 1 -18.35 28.19 4.46
C MET A 1 -18.34 27.83 2.98
N SER A 2 -18.09 28.80 2.10
CA SER A 2 -18.13 28.61 0.65
C SER A 2 -16.85 27.93 0.13
N PRO A 3 -16.92 26.88 -0.67
CA PRO A 3 -15.74 26.18 -1.18
C PRO A 3 -15.31 26.84 -2.50
N ALA A 4 -14.56 27.90 -2.45
CA ALA A 4 -14.02 28.47 -3.66
C ALA A 4 -12.66 27.85 -4.02
N LEU A 5 -12.65 26.76 -4.77
CA LEU A 5 -11.63 26.52 -5.78
C LEU A 5 -11.82 27.63 -6.82
N THR A 6 -10.80 28.42 -7.04
CA THR A 6 -10.95 29.78 -7.58
C THR A 6 -11.04 29.87 -9.10
N SER A 7 -10.87 28.77 -9.87
CA SER A 7 -11.14 28.77 -11.30
C SER A 7 -11.84 27.48 -11.76
N PRO A 8 -12.67 27.53 -12.81
CA PRO A 8 -13.29 26.35 -13.41
C PRO A 8 -12.25 25.31 -13.87
N ASP A 9 -11.10 25.76 -14.37
CA ASP A 9 -10.02 24.88 -14.86
C ASP A 9 -9.33 24.11 -13.74
N GLN A 10 -9.12 24.73 -12.57
CA GLN A 10 -8.59 24.04 -11.39
C GLN A 10 -9.53 22.95 -10.88
N ARG A 11 -10.84 23.20 -10.86
CA ARG A 11 -11.86 22.19 -10.51
C ARG A 11 -11.82 21.02 -11.50
N ARG A 12 -11.75 21.32 -12.77
CA ARG A 12 -11.72 20.34 -13.86
C ARG A 12 -10.48 19.46 -13.76
N GLY A 13 -9.29 20.04 -13.57
CA GLY A 13 -8.04 19.27 -13.35
C GLY A 13 -8.07 18.40 -12.10
N MET A 14 -8.64 18.90 -10.99
CA MET A 14 -8.78 18.13 -9.76
C MET A 14 -9.72 16.93 -9.95
N PHE A 15 -10.89 17.10 -10.57
CA PHE A 15 -11.81 16.00 -10.87
C PHE A 15 -11.17 14.98 -11.80
N GLY A 16 -10.41 15.42 -12.82
CA GLY A 16 -9.66 14.54 -13.72
C GLY A 16 -8.63 13.70 -12.97
N LEU A 17 -7.84 14.33 -12.09
CA LEU A 17 -6.82 13.66 -11.29
C LEU A 17 -7.44 12.63 -10.33
N LEU A 18 -8.44 13.02 -9.55
CA LEU A 18 -9.07 12.14 -8.58
C LEU A 18 -9.84 11.00 -9.27
N GLY A 19 -10.56 11.31 -10.35
CA GLY A 19 -11.27 10.31 -11.16
C GLY A 19 -10.32 9.26 -11.76
N MET A 20 -9.21 9.69 -12.34
CA MET A 20 -8.18 8.81 -12.86
C MET A 20 -7.63 7.88 -11.76
N ILE A 21 -7.31 8.43 -10.59
CA ILE A 21 -6.76 7.65 -9.45
C ILE A 21 -7.77 6.59 -8.98
N VAL A 22 -9.05 6.92 -8.90
CA VAL A 22 -10.10 5.96 -8.52
C VAL A 22 -10.20 4.85 -9.57
N LEU A 23 -10.27 5.20 -10.85
CA LEU A 23 -10.45 4.23 -11.94
C LEU A 23 -9.27 3.26 -12.05
N VAL A 24 -8.04 3.77 -12.06
CA VAL A 24 -6.86 2.90 -12.13
C VAL A 24 -6.68 2.10 -10.85
N GLY A 25 -6.89 2.72 -9.69
CA GLY A 25 -6.82 2.02 -8.41
C GLY A 25 -7.88 0.92 -8.26
N MET A 26 -9.11 1.11 -8.79
CA MET A 26 -10.10 0.04 -8.85
C MET A 26 -9.58 -1.14 -9.67
N GLY A 27 -8.98 -0.90 -10.83
CA GLY A 27 -8.37 -1.94 -11.65
C GLY A 27 -7.24 -2.68 -10.92
N GLU A 28 -6.36 -1.95 -10.23
CA GLU A 28 -5.26 -2.50 -9.44
C GLU A 28 -5.76 -3.42 -8.32
N HIS A 29 -6.73 -2.96 -7.51
CA HIS A 29 -7.14 -3.68 -6.29
C HIS A 29 -8.26 -4.72 -6.47
N MET A 30 -8.93 -4.80 -7.65
CA MET A 30 -9.99 -5.79 -7.88
C MET A 30 -9.48 -7.22 -7.87
N ALA A 31 -8.37 -7.49 -8.53
CA ALA A 31 -7.81 -8.83 -8.68
C ALA A 31 -6.67 -9.11 -7.70
N GLU A 32 -5.92 -8.10 -7.26
CA GLU A 32 -4.70 -8.19 -6.47
C GLU A 32 -4.85 -9.12 -5.25
N ARG A 33 -5.90 -8.93 -4.44
CA ARG A 33 -6.16 -9.73 -3.22
C ARG A 33 -6.46 -11.19 -3.49
N PHE A 34 -6.86 -11.55 -4.71
CA PHE A 34 -7.22 -12.90 -5.11
C PHE A 34 -6.16 -13.58 -5.99
N LEU A 35 -5.08 -12.89 -6.34
CA LEU A 35 -3.95 -13.49 -7.07
C LEU A 35 -3.36 -14.72 -6.38
N PRO A 36 -3.22 -14.79 -5.05
CA PRO A 36 -2.78 -16.01 -4.38
C PRO A 36 -3.68 -17.22 -4.67
N LEU A 37 -5.00 -17.05 -4.66
CA LEU A 37 -5.95 -18.11 -5.00
C LEU A 37 -5.87 -18.50 -6.47
N TYR A 38 -5.68 -17.52 -7.37
CA TYR A 38 -5.51 -17.76 -8.80
C TYR A 38 -4.24 -18.55 -9.10
N LEU A 39 -3.13 -18.20 -8.47
CA LEU A 39 -1.86 -18.94 -8.58
C LEU A 39 -1.99 -20.39 -8.12
N GLN A 40 -2.77 -20.66 -7.06
CA GLN A 40 -3.05 -22.04 -6.62
C GLN A 40 -3.80 -22.87 -7.66
N GLN A 41 -4.58 -22.26 -8.55
CA GLN A 41 -5.27 -22.96 -9.62
C GLN A 41 -4.42 -23.17 -10.88
N LEU A 42 -3.39 -22.33 -11.08
CA LEU A 42 -2.55 -22.38 -12.29
C LEU A 42 -1.41 -23.38 -12.19
N THR A 43 -1.04 -23.84 -10.97
CA THR A 43 0.12 -24.69 -10.80
C THR A 43 0.00 -25.57 -9.55
N GLN A 44 0.94 -26.51 -9.41
CA GLN A 44 1.00 -27.42 -8.27
C GLN A 44 1.22 -26.66 -6.95
N ALA A 45 0.73 -27.20 -5.84
CA ALA A 45 0.71 -26.55 -4.52
C ALA A 45 2.09 -26.01 -4.07
N SER A 46 3.17 -26.76 -4.27
CA SER A 46 4.52 -26.31 -3.88
C SER A 46 5.01 -25.12 -4.70
N THR A 47 4.78 -25.12 -6.02
CA THR A 47 5.13 -24.01 -6.92
C THR A 47 4.22 -22.81 -6.68
N ALA A 48 2.92 -23.04 -6.40
CA ALA A 48 1.98 -21.97 -6.10
C ALA A 48 2.42 -21.16 -4.87
N VAL A 49 2.79 -21.83 -3.76
CA VAL A 49 3.25 -21.15 -2.55
C VAL A 49 4.50 -20.32 -2.80
N MET A 50 5.45 -20.83 -3.58
CA MET A 50 6.66 -20.08 -3.95
C MET A 50 6.33 -18.89 -4.86
N ALA A 51 5.45 -19.06 -5.84
CA ALA A 51 5.00 -17.99 -6.72
C ALA A 51 4.25 -16.89 -5.94
N ILE A 52 3.43 -17.26 -4.94
CA ILE A 52 2.76 -16.31 -4.06
C ILE A 52 3.77 -15.50 -3.24
N GLY A 53 4.77 -16.17 -2.66
CA GLY A 53 5.82 -15.47 -1.91
C GLY A 53 6.67 -14.54 -2.79
N LEU A 54 6.99 -14.99 -4.01
CA LEU A 54 7.70 -14.16 -4.99
C LEU A 54 6.85 -12.95 -5.41
N LEU A 55 5.55 -13.13 -5.67
CA LEU A 55 4.62 -12.07 -6.01
C LEU A 55 4.57 -11.00 -4.91
N ALA A 56 4.43 -11.43 -3.65
CA ALA A 56 4.36 -10.53 -2.51
C ALA A 56 5.71 -9.81 -2.25
N GLY A 57 6.84 -10.52 -2.39
CA GLY A 57 8.17 -9.91 -2.28
C GLY A 57 8.46 -8.92 -3.42
N MET A 58 7.99 -9.22 -4.63
CA MET A 58 8.08 -8.30 -5.78
C MET A 58 7.30 -7.01 -5.55
N ASP A 59 6.12 -7.05 -4.92
CA ASP A 59 5.31 -5.85 -4.64
C ASP A 59 6.12 -4.82 -3.85
N ASP A 60 6.71 -5.21 -2.73
CA ASP A 60 7.50 -4.32 -1.89
C ASP A 60 8.78 -3.84 -2.60
N LEU A 61 9.51 -4.76 -3.26
CA LEU A 61 10.75 -4.44 -3.94
C LEU A 61 10.53 -3.50 -5.13
N LEU A 62 9.54 -3.78 -5.96
CA LEU A 62 9.23 -2.96 -7.14
C LEU A 62 8.65 -1.61 -6.74
N SER A 63 7.85 -1.54 -5.68
CA SER A 63 7.35 -0.27 -5.13
C SER A 63 8.52 0.63 -4.69
N ALA A 64 9.54 0.08 -4.04
CA ALA A 64 10.74 0.81 -3.67
C ALA A 64 11.57 1.24 -4.90
N LEU A 65 11.76 0.34 -5.86
CA LEU A 65 12.59 0.59 -7.04
C LEU A 65 11.91 1.53 -8.05
N TYR A 66 10.60 1.45 -8.23
CA TYR A 66 9.86 2.21 -9.25
C TYR A 66 9.57 3.65 -8.86
N SER A 67 9.59 3.98 -7.58
CA SER A 67 9.36 5.37 -7.13
C SER A 67 10.39 6.34 -7.69
N PHE A 68 11.66 5.93 -7.81
CA PHE A 68 12.73 6.77 -8.36
C PHE A 68 12.62 6.94 -9.90
N PRO A 69 12.56 5.87 -10.74
CA PRO A 69 12.32 6.01 -12.18
C PRO A 69 11.01 6.72 -12.51
N GLY A 70 9.96 6.53 -11.67
CA GLY A 70 8.68 7.21 -11.84
C GLY A 70 8.81 8.72 -11.73
N GLY A 71 9.52 9.21 -10.72
CA GLY A 71 9.84 10.63 -10.57
C GLY A 71 10.67 11.15 -11.75
N TYR A 72 11.77 10.48 -12.07
CA TYR A 72 12.64 10.85 -13.18
C TYR A 72 11.93 10.93 -14.54
N LEU A 73 11.09 9.92 -14.82
CA LEU A 73 10.33 9.87 -16.06
C LEU A 73 9.25 10.97 -16.12
N SER A 74 8.62 11.25 -14.97
CA SER A 74 7.67 12.35 -14.83
C SER A 74 8.32 13.72 -15.08
N ASP A 75 9.54 13.93 -14.57
CA ASP A 75 10.30 15.16 -14.78
C ASP A 75 10.73 15.33 -16.26
N ARG A 76 11.04 14.23 -16.94
CA ARG A 76 11.49 14.26 -18.33
C ARG A 76 10.37 14.37 -19.38
N LEU A 77 9.30 13.57 -19.20
CA LEU A 77 8.21 13.48 -20.19
C LEU A 77 7.08 14.47 -19.92
N GLY A 78 7.07 15.09 -18.74
CA GLY A 78 5.91 15.81 -18.22
C GLY A 78 4.90 14.86 -17.56
N HIS A 79 4.13 15.36 -16.60
CA HIS A 79 3.24 14.58 -15.74
C HIS A 79 2.17 13.81 -16.55
N LYS A 80 1.57 14.47 -17.54
CA LYS A 80 0.51 13.89 -18.36
C LYS A 80 1.00 12.67 -19.15
N ARG A 81 2.13 12.80 -19.83
CA ARG A 81 2.71 11.71 -20.65
C ARG A 81 3.25 10.59 -19.79
N ALA A 82 3.89 10.91 -18.65
CA ALA A 82 4.38 9.93 -17.72
C ALA A 82 3.23 9.08 -17.13
N LEU A 83 2.16 9.71 -16.65
CA LEU A 83 0.98 9.00 -16.16
C LEU A 83 0.31 8.13 -17.21
N LEU A 84 0.24 8.60 -18.47
CA LEU A 84 -0.26 7.79 -19.59
C LEU A 84 0.62 6.56 -19.83
N PHE A 85 1.94 6.74 -19.84
CA PHE A 85 2.89 5.65 -19.99
C PHE A 85 2.73 4.60 -18.88
N PHE A 86 2.60 5.03 -17.61
CA PHE A 86 2.40 4.12 -16.49
C PHE A 86 1.06 3.37 -16.58
N ASN A 87 0.01 4.03 -17.05
CA ASN A 87 -1.29 3.38 -17.28
C ASN A 87 -1.21 2.35 -18.41
N LEU A 88 -0.55 2.67 -19.51
CA LEU A 88 -0.31 1.71 -20.62
C LEU A 88 0.51 0.50 -20.17
N LEU A 89 1.50 0.72 -19.30
CA LEU A 89 2.29 -0.36 -18.70
C LEU A 89 1.41 -1.30 -17.88
N SER A 90 0.52 -0.76 -17.04
CA SER A 90 -0.44 -1.55 -16.27
C SER A 90 -1.40 -2.31 -17.18
N MET A 91 -1.91 -1.69 -18.24
CA MET A 91 -2.77 -2.35 -19.22
C MET A 91 -2.05 -3.54 -19.90
N ALA A 92 -0.78 -3.40 -20.25
CA ALA A 92 0.02 -4.50 -20.77
C ALA A 92 0.15 -5.65 -19.76
N GLY A 93 0.32 -5.34 -18.48
CA GLY A 93 0.33 -6.32 -17.40
C GLY A 93 -1.01 -7.06 -17.27
N TYR A 94 -2.14 -6.34 -17.30
CA TYR A 94 -3.47 -6.96 -17.26
C TYR A 94 -3.69 -7.88 -18.46
N LEU A 95 -3.33 -7.45 -19.67
CA LEU A 95 -3.40 -8.27 -20.88
C LEU A 95 -2.55 -9.53 -20.79
N CYS A 96 -1.34 -9.43 -20.23
CA CYS A 96 -0.47 -10.58 -20.02
C CYS A 96 -1.16 -11.65 -19.17
N VAL A 97 -1.80 -11.28 -18.06
CA VAL A 97 -2.51 -12.23 -17.18
C VAL A 97 -3.77 -12.78 -17.81
N VAL A 98 -4.50 -11.98 -18.58
CA VAL A 98 -5.73 -12.42 -19.26
C VAL A 98 -5.44 -13.40 -20.39
N LEU A 99 -4.42 -13.13 -21.20
CA LEU A 99 -4.12 -13.91 -22.42
C LEU A 99 -3.34 -15.19 -22.10
N ILE A 100 -2.43 -15.14 -21.11
CA ILE A 100 -1.52 -16.23 -20.81
C ILE A 100 -1.89 -16.86 -19.45
N GLN A 101 -2.46 -18.07 -19.49
CA GLN A 101 -2.89 -18.81 -18.31
C GLN A 101 -1.71 -19.61 -17.71
N ALA A 102 -0.69 -18.90 -17.25
CA ALA A 102 0.49 -19.51 -16.64
C ALA A 102 0.91 -18.71 -15.39
N TRP A 103 1.40 -19.41 -14.36
CA TRP A 103 1.82 -18.76 -13.11
C TRP A 103 2.93 -17.71 -13.32
N TRP A 104 3.87 -17.96 -14.23
CA TRP A 104 4.93 -16.99 -14.57
C TRP A 104 4.40 -15.73 -15.26
N ALA A 105 3.31 -15.85 -16.05
CA ALA A 105 2.67 -14.71 -16.69
C ALA A 105 1.98 -13.80 -15.67
N VAL A 106 1.47 -14.38 -14.58
CA VAL A 106 0.95 -13.58 -13.44
C VAL A 106 2.06 -12.75 -12.83
N LEU A 107 3.25 -13.33 -12.59
CA LEU A 107 4.40 -12.60 -12.06
C LEU A 107 4.90 -11.52 -13.03
N ALA A 108 5.03 -11.85 -14.31
CA ALA A 108 5.44 -10.90 -15.34
C ALA A 108 4.44 -9.74 -15.47
N GLY A 109 3.14 -10.04 -15.49
CA GLY A 109 2.08 -9.03 -15.50
C GLY A 109 2.08 -8.19 -14.24
N ALA A 110 2.24 -8.81 -13.07
CA ALA A 110 2.30 -8.14 -11.78
C ALA A 110 3.45 -7.12 -11.72
N ALA A 111 4.61 -7.45 -12.27
CA ALA A 111 5.72 -6.50 -12.39
C ALA A 111 5.35 -5.21 -13.14
N LEU A 112 4.36 -5.27 -14.03
CA LEU A 112 3.93 -4.12 -14.82
C LEU A 112 2.80 -3.31 -14.16
N PHE A 113 1.91 -3.94 -13.35
CA PHE A 113 0.73 -3.25 -12.82
C PHE A 113 0.75 -3.02 -11.30
N ILE A 114 1.37 -3.90 -10.50
CA ILE A 114 1.30 -3.84 -9.02
C ILE A 114 1.86 -2.53 -8.44
N SER A 115 2.85 -1.94 -9.09
CA SER A 115 3.54 -0.76 -8.60
C SER A 115 3.05 0.55 -9.20
N TRP A 116 1.88 0.56 -9.86
CA TRP A 116 1.35 1.79 -10.46
C TRP A 116 1.17 2.90 -9.41
N SER A 117 0.63 2.56 -8.25
CA SER A 117 0.46 3.53 -7.15
C SER A 117 1.78 4.14 -6.70
N ALA A 118 2.88 3.37 -6.67
CA ALA A 118 4.21 3.86 -6.28
C ALA A 118 4.86 4.70 -7.38
N ILE A 119 4.85 4.22 -8.62
CA ILE A 119 5.48 4.90 -9.76
C ILE A 119 4.77 6.21 -10.13
N SER A 120 3.45 6.29 -9.95
CA SER A 120 2.65 7.47 -10.24
C SER A 120 2.61 8.50 -9.09
N LEU A 121 3.05 8.13 -7.88
CA LEU A 121 2.95 8.98 -6.69
C LEU A 121 3.64 10.33 -6.85
N PRO A 122 4.90 10.42 -7.33
CA PRO A 122 5.57 11.71 -7.53
C PRO A 122 4.79 12.62 -8.50
N ALA A 123 4.37 12.09 -9.65
CA ALA A 123 3.62 12.82 -10.65
C ALA A 123 2.27 13.32 -10.12
N THR A 124 1.54 12.48 -9.39
CA THR A 124 0.22 12.84 -8.83
C THR A 124 0.33 13.87 -7.72
N MET A 125 1.39 13.82 -6.91
CA MET A 125 1.64 14.80 -5.85
C MET A 125 2.04 16.16 -6.42
N ASP A 126 2.92 16.19 -7.42
CA ASP A 126 3.31 17.46 -8.04
C ASP A 126 2.13 18.10 -8.78
N LEU A 127 1.34 17.32 -9.50
CA LEU A 127 0.13 17.80 -10.16
C LEU A 127 -0.88 18.36 -9.14
N LEU A 128 -1.06 17.70 -7.99
CA LEU A 128 -1.90 18.21 -6.90
C LEU A 128 -1.42 19.58 -6.40
N VAL A 129 -0.11 19.71 -6.15
CA VAL A 129 0.51 20.95 -5.67
C VAL A 129 0.32 22.12 -6.64
N ARG A 130 0.23 21.84 -7.95
CA ARG A 130 -0.03 22.85 -9.00
C ARG A 130 -1.50 23.26 -9.06
N ILE A 131 -2.42 22.30 -8.96
CA ILE A 131 -3.86 22.54 -9.03
C ILE A 131 -4.36 23.24 -7.76
N VAL A 132 -3.81 22.90 -6.59
CA VAL A 132 -4.32 23.38 -5.29
C VAL A 132 -3.56 24.60 -4.81
N PRO A 133 -4.25 25.71 -4.44
CA PRO A 133 -3.62 26.89 -3.86
C PRO A 133 -2.79 26.57 -2.61
N LYS A 134 -1.70 27.32 -2.39
CA LYS A 134 -0.74 27.09 -1.30
C LYS A 134 -1.38 26.95 0.09
N ASN A 135 -2.38 27.76 0.39
CA ASN A 135 -3.11 27.76 1.67
C ASN A 135 -4.06 26.53 1.87
N ARG A 136 -4.25 25.69 0.85
CA ARG A 136 -5.15 24.52 0.88
C ARG A 136 -4.45 23.20 0.52
N ARG A 137 -3.14 23.21 0.36
CA ARG A 137 -2.37 22.02 -0.05
C ARG A 137 -2.53 20.87 0.93
N ALA A 138 -2.53 21.13 2.25
CA ALA A 138 -2.74 20.12 3.26
C ALA A 138 -4.12 19.43 3.10
N MET A 139 -5.17 20.20 2.84
CA MET A 139 -6.50 19.68 2.54
C MET A 139 -6.49 18.84 1.25
N GLY A 140 -5.83 19.31 0.19
CA GLY A 140 -5.72 18.57 -1.07
C GLY A 140 -5.02 17.20 -0.90
N VAL A 141 -3.93 17.15 -0.14
CA VAL A 141 -3.22 15.91 0.18
C VAL A 141 -4.10 14.96 0.98
N SER A 142 -4.86 15.49 1.95
CA SER A 142 -5.80 14.69 2.76
C SER A 142 -6.92 14.10 1.92
N VAL A 143 -7.50 14.88 1.01
CA VAL A 143 -8.52 14.41 0.06
C VAL A 143 -7.94 13.33 -0.86
N LEU A 144 -6.74 13.53 -1.39
CA LEU A 144 -6.07 12.54 -2.23
C LEU A 144 -5.84 11.22 -1.46
N ALA A 145 -5.37 11.30 -0.21
CA ALA A 145 -5.17 10.13 0.64
C ALA A 145 -6.48 9.37 0.89
N LEU A 146 -7.58 10.09 1.12
CA LEU A 146 -8.92 9.50 1.30
C LEU A 146 -9.42 8.84 0.01
N VAL A 147 -9.31 9.54 -1.12
CA VAL A 147 -9.75 9.03 -2.43
C VAL A 147 -8.98 7.77 -2.84
N ARG A 148 -7.69 7.65 -2.53
CA ARG A 148 -6.90 6.43 -2.76
C ARG A 148 -7.37 5.23 -1.93
N ARG A 149 -8.14 5.43 -0.85
CA ARG A 149 -8.70 4.33 -0.06
C ARG A 149 -10.00 3.76 -0.64
N VAL A 150 -10.72 4.53 -1.47
CA VAL A 150 -11.95 4.05 -2.13
C VAL A 150 -11.70 2.79 -2.97
N PRO A 151 -10.69 2.75 -3.87
CA PRO A 151 -10.35 1.53 -4.61
C PRO A 151 -9.96 0.35 -3.72
N LYS A 152 -9.22 0.59 -2.65
CA LYS A 152 -8.81 -0.45 -1.69
C LYS A 152 -9.99 -1.07 -0.95
N MET A 153 -11.06 -0.29 -0.77
CA MET A 153 -12.32 -0.71 -0.16
C MET A 153 -13.20 -1.50 -1.14
N LEU A 154 -13.46 -0.90 -2.30
CA LEU A 154 -14.44 -1.40 -3.25
C LEU A 154 -13.86 -2.43 -4.23
N GLY A 155 -12.55 -2.35 -4.53
CA GLY A 155 -11.88 -3.27 -5.44
C GLY A 155 -12.04 -4.73 -5.04
N PRO A 156 -11.67 -5.15 -3.83
CA PRO A 156 -11.82 -6.54 -3.40
C PRO A 156 -13.26 -7.03 -3.38
N VAL A 157 -14.24 -6.14 -3.09
CA VAL A 157 -15.67 -6.50 -3.16
C VAL A 157 -16.07 -6.80 -4.61
N ALA A 158 -15.69 -5.93 -5.55
CA ALA A 158 -15.96 -6.13 -6.98
C ALA A 158 -15.25 -7.38 -7.52
N GLY A 159 -13.99 -7.61 -7.15
CA GLY A 159 -13.24 -8.82 -7.52
C GLY A 159 -13.86 -10.09 -6.95
N GLY A 160 -14.25 -10.07 -5.68
CA GLY A 160 -14.96 -11.17 -5.02
C GLY A 160 -16.32 -11.46 -5.69
N ALA A 161 -17.04 -10.44 -6.14
CA ALA A 161 -18.27 -10.60 -6.90
C ALA A 161 -18.03 -11.29 -8.26
N CYS A 162 -16.98 -10.89 -8.97
CA CYS A 162 -16.57 -11.58 -10.20
C CYS A 162 -16.28 -13.07 -9.95
N ILE A 163 -15.58 -13.38 -8.87
CA ILE A 163 -15.26 -14.77 -8.50
C ILE A 163 -16.51 -15.54 -8.09
N ALA A 164 -17.44 -14.93 -7.38
CA ALA A 164 -18.70 -15.57 -6.99
C ALA A 164 -19.54 -16.00 -8.20
N VAL A 165 -19.51 -15.22 -9.31
CA VAL A 165 -20.27 -15.51 -10.53
C VAL A 165 -19.56 -16.53 -11.44
N TRP A 166 -18.23 -16.41 -11.61
CA TRP A 166 -17.50 -17.18 -12.64
C TRP A 166 -16.44 -18.14 -12.07
N GLY A 167 -16.37 -18.29 -10.71
CA GLY A 167 -15.31 -19.05 -10.04
C GLY A 167 -13.96 -18.35 -10.07
N VAL A 168 -12.97 -18.89 -9.35
CA VAL A 168 -11.68 -18.19 -9.12
C VAL A 168 -10.94 -17.90 -10.43
N ALA A 169 -10.76 -18.91 -11.29
CA ALA A 169 -9.95 -18.73 -12.51
C ALA A 169 -10.56 -17.72 -13.49
N GLN A 170 -11.83 -17.89 -13.81
CA GLN A 170 -12.53 -17.00 -14.76
C GLN A 170 -12.88 -15.66 -14.13
N GLY A 171 -13.23 -15.65 -12.82
CA GLY A 171 -13.56 -14.45 -12.07
C GLY A 171 -12.38 -13.48 -11.93
N VAL A 172 -11.18 -13.99 -11.68
CA VAL A 172 -9.96 -13.15 -11.67
C VAL A 172 -9.66 -12.59 -13.06
N ARG A 173 -9.81 -13.40 -14.12
CA ARG A 173 -9.63 -12.91 -15.50
C ARG A 173 -10.69 -11.86 -15.86
N ALA A 174 -11.95 -12.07 -15.47
CA ALA A 174 -13.02 -11.07 -15.65
C ALA A 174 -12.71 -9.76 -14.89
N ALA A 175 -12.18 -9.85 -13.68
CA ALA A 175 -11.73 -8.68 -12.92
C ALA A 175 -10.61 -7.92 -13.65
N PHE A 176 -9.63 -8.62 -14.27
CA PHE A 176 -8.59 -7.97 -15.08
C PHE A 176 -9.13 -7.39 -16.40
N LEU A 177 -10.10 -8.02 -17.04
CA LEU A 177 -10.78 -7.43 -18.21
C LEU A 177 -11.53 -6.15 -17.83
N LEU A 178 -12.23 -6.14 -16.70
CA LEU A 178 -12.88 -4.94 -16.19
C LEU A 178 -11.84 -3.88 -15.81
N ALA A 179 -10.71 -4.27 -15.18
CA ALA A 179 -9.58 -3.38 -14.89
C ALA A 179 -9.03 -2.74 -16.18
N LEU A 180 -8.92 -3.50 -17.26
CA LEU A 180 -8.50 -2.98 -18.56
C LEU A 180 -9.47 -1.92 -19.09
N VAL A 181 -10.77 -2.16 -19.00
CA VAL A 181 -11.81 -1.18 -19.39
C VAL A 181 -11.69 0.08 -18.55
N LEU A 182 -11.55 -0.05 -17.22
CA LEU A 182 -11.37 1.08 -16.32
C LEU A 182 -10.08 1.86 -16.62
N ALA A 183 -8.99 1.18 -16.97
CA ALA A 183 -7.73 1.81 -17.36
C ALA A 183 -7.85 2.60 -18.66
N VAL A 184 -8.61 2.11 -19.66
CA VAL A 184 -8.93 2.85 -20.90
C VAL A 184 -9.73 4.10 -20.56
N VAL A 185 -10.79 3.96 -19.75
CA VAL A 185 -11.60 5.12 -19.32
C VAL A 185 -10.74 6.15 -18.55
N ALA A 186 -9.86 5.66 -17.67
CA ALA A 186 -8.93 6.51 -16.93
C ALA A 186 -7.97 7.27 -17.88
N ALA A 187 -7.45 6.61 -18.93
CA ALA A 187 -6.62 7.25 -19.93
C ALA A 187 -7.39 8.36 -20.69
N VAL A 188 -8.64 8.13 -21.04
CA VAL A 188 -9.49 9.15 -21.68
C VAL A 188 -9.75 10.32 -20.75
N VAL A 189 -10.11 10.05 -19.49
CA VAL A 189 -10.30 11.09 -18.45
C VAL A 189 -9.02 11.90 -18.27
N GLN A 190 -7.87 11.22 -18.14
CA GLN A 190 -6.57 11.86 -18.02
C GLN A 190 -6.27 12.78 -19.21
N GLN A 191 -6.46 12.30 -20.44
CA GLN A 191 -6.16 13.10 -21.64
C GLN A 191 -7.08 14.32 -21.80
N ARG A 192 -8.32 14.24 -21.30
CA ARG A 192 -9.32 15.32 -21.42
C ARG A 192 -9.24 16.37 -20.32
N PHE A 193 -8.79 15.99 -19.12
CA PHE A 193 -8.89 16.85 -17.94
C PHE A 193 -7.54 17.24 -17.32
N ILE A 194 -6.43 16.62 -17.73
CA ILE A 194 -5.09 16.97 -17.26
C ILE A 194 -4.34 17.65 -18.40
N ASP A 195 -3.89 18.87 -18.14
CA ASP A 195 -3.09 19.64 -19.08
C ASP A 195 -1.62 19.20 -19.04
N ASP A 196 -0.94 19.31 -20.18
CA ASP A 196 0.50 19.03 -20.30
C ASP A 196 1.28 20.30 -19.92
N ASP A 197 2.11 20.22 -18.89
CA ASP A 197 2.99 21.32 -18.51
C ASP A 197 4.43 20.78 -18.40
N PRO A 198 5.29 21.09 -19.37
CA PRO A 198 6.68 20.66 -19.35
C PRO A 198 7.49 21.55 -18.40
N GLN A 199 7.67 21.14 -17.15
CA GLN A 199 8.71 21.71 -16.30
C GLN A 199 9.78 20.68 -15.98
N ALA A 200 10.98 20.96 -16.47
CA ALA A 200 12.18 20.20 -16.25
C ALA A 200 12.70 20.27 -14.80
N GLY A 201 13.06 19.12 -14.26
CA GLY A 201 14.15 18.76 -13.39
C GLY A 201 14.50 19.62 -12.17
N ARG A 202 14.25 19.04 -10.97
CA ARG A 202 15.08 19.27 -9.79
C ARG A 202 15.61 17.93 -9.31
N THR A 203 16.79 17.57 -9.75
CA THR A 203 17.55 16.45 -9.20
C THR A 203 18.13 16.85 -7.84
N ALA A 204 17.60 16.28 -6.77
CA ALA A 204 18.26 16.34 -5.47
C ALA A 204 19.40 15.31 -5.47
N GLU A 205 20.61 15.73 -5.72
CA GLU A 205 21.81 14.91 -5.57
C GLU A 205 22.13 14.74 -4.09
N ALA A 206 21.67 13.65 -3.49
CA ALA A 206 22.21 13.18 -2.22
C ALA A 206 22.55 11.70 -2.35
N SER A 207 23.82 11.36 -2.22
CA SER A 207 24.28 9.95 -2.20
C SER A 207 23.61 9.20 -1.04
N PRO A 208 22.90 8.06 -1.27
CA PRO A 208 22.25 7.30 -0.22
C PRO A 208 23.19 6.87 0.93
N LEU A 209 24.44 6.56 0.59
CA LEU A 209 25.46 6.17 1.57
C LEU A 209 25.85 7.31 2.52
N ARG A 210 25.89 8.54 2.02
CA ARG A 210 26.15 9.71 2.87
C ARG A 210 24.97 9.97 3.81
N LEU A 211 23.75 9.93 3.29
CA LEU A 211 22.52 10.07 4.08
C LEU A 211 22.42 8.99 5.17
N TRP A 212 22.79 7.75 4.87
CA TRP A 212 22.81 6.66 5.85
C TRP A 212 23.76 6.95 7.04
N ARG A 213 24.93 7.49 6.77
CA ARG A 213 25.89 7.86 7.84
C ARG A 213 25.37 9.00 8.71
N GLU A 214 24.63 9.91 8.13
CA GLU A 214 24.05 11.08 8.83
C GLU A 214 22.72 10.74 9.55
N MET A 215 22.16 9.53 9.37
CA MET A 215 20.90 9.12 10.01
C MET A 215 21.05 9.05 11.52
N PRO A 216 20.24 9.82 12.30
CA PRO A 216 20.28 9.81 13.76
C PRO A 216 19.98 8.43 14.35
N VAL A 217 20.56 8.14 15.52
CA VAL A 217 20.35 6.86 16.22
C VAL A 217 18.87 6.64 16.57
N SER A 218 18.13 7.68 16.94
CA SER A 218 16.70 7.62 17.21
C SER A 218 15.90 7.15 15.97
N LEU A 219 16.25 7.66 14.78
CA LEU A 219 15.61 7.28 13.53
C LEU A 219 16.00 5.86 13.11
N ARG A 220 17.25 5.43 13.34
CA ARG A 220 17.68 4.03 13.12
C ARG A 220 16.94 3.06 14.04
N ASN A 221 16.73 3.42 15.31
CA ASN A 221 15.96 2.60 16.25
C ASN A 221 14.50 2.45 15.82
N LEU A 222 13.89 3.53 15.32
CA LEU A 222 12.55 3.48 14.74
C LEU A 222 12.53 2.59 13.49
N LEU A 223 13.53 2.71 12.60
CA LEU A 223 13.66 1.90 11.39
C LEU A 223 13.76 0.41 11.72
N CYS A 224 14.59 0.02 12.68
CA CYS A 224 14.72 -1.38 13.11
C CYS A 224 13.39 -1.93 13.64
N ALA A 225 12.68 -1.16 14.49
CA ALA A 225 11.37 -1.55 14.98
C ALA A 225 10.36 -1.69 13.83
N ASP A 226 10.34 -0.70 12.92
CA ASP A 226 9.42 -0.67 11.79
C ASP A 226 9.65 -1.84 10.82
N ILE A 227 10.89 -2.23 10.56
CA ILE A 227 11.22 -3.43 9.77
C ILE A 227 10.63 -4.68 10.42
N LEU A 228 10.79 -4.87 11.73
CA LEU A 228 10.23 -6.02 12.44
C LEU A 228 8.69 -6.03 12.42
N ILE A 229 8.07 -4.88 12.59
CA ILE A 229 6.61 -4.72 12.48
C ILE A 229 6.12 -5.01 11.07
N ARG A 230 6.85 -4.56 10.04
CA ARG A 230 6.52 -4.88 8.65
C ARG A 230 6.76 -6.36 8.33
N PHE A 231 7.72 -7.02 8.96
CA PHE A 231 7.86 -8.48 8.88
C PHE A 231 6.63 -9.17 9.44
N CYS A 232 6.13 -8.72 10.61
CA CYS A 232 4.89 -9.23 11.19
C CYS A 232 3.70 -9.09 10.23
N GLU A 233 3.62 -8.02 9.48
CA GLU A 233 2.56 -7.79 8.50
C GLU A 233 2.75 -8.65 7.23
N ARG A 234 3.94 -8.60 6.62
CA ARG A 234 4.18 -9.14 5.27
C ARG A 234 4.36 -10.65 5.24
N ILE A 235 4.85 -11.28 6.30
CA ILE A 235 4.98 -12.74 6.38
C ILE A 235 3.64 -13.43 6.07
N PRO A 236 2.49 -13.09 6.69
CA PRO A 236 1.21 -13.73 6.42
C PRO A 236 0.38 -13.05 5.32
N ASP A 237 0.68 -11.82 4.89
CA ASP A 237 -0.24 -10.96 4.13
C ASP A 237 -0.84 -11.65 2.89
N ALA A 238 0.00 -12.26 2.04
CA ALA A 238 -0.43 -12.95 0.84
C ALA A 238 -1.25 -14.23 1.13
N PHE A 239 -1.14 -14.78 2.33
CA PHE A 239 -1.81 -16.01 2.75
C PHE A 239 -3.09 -15.78 3.55
N VAL A 240 -3.41 -14.53 3.94
CA VAL A 240 -4.62 -14.20 4.70
C VAL A 240 -5.88 -14.61 3.95
N VAL A 241 -5.92 -14.38 2.63
CA VAL A 241 -7.06 -14.80 1.80
C VAL A 241 -7.20 -16.32 1.77
N ILE A 242 -6.09 -17.04 1.69
CA ILE A 242 -6.07 -18.50 1.67
C ILE A 242 -6.51 -19.05 3.03
N TRP A 243 -6.02 -18.46 4.14
CA TRP A 243 -6.45 -18.81 5.48
C TRP A 243 -7.97 -18.69 5.63
N ALA A 244 -8.52 -17.51 5.33
CA ALA A 244 -9.94 -17.24 5.52
C ALA A 244 -10.84 -18.08 4.62
N THR A 245 -10.42 -18.39 3.38
CA THR A 245 -11.27 -19.08 2.39
C THR A 245 -11.02 -20.58 2.28
N ARG A 246 -9.93 -21.13 2.86
CA ARG A 246 -9.56 -22.55 2.71
C ARG A 246 -9.16 -23.25 4.02
N TYR A 247 -8.54 -22.55 4.97
CA TYR A 247 -7.95 -23.15 6.17
C TYR A 247 -8.79 -22.99 7.44
N ALA A 248 -9.61 -21.93 7.55
CA ALA A 248 -10.51 -21.76 8.67
C ALA A 248 -11.50 -22.96 8.78
N LEU A 249 -11.90 -23.34 9.99
CA LEU A 249 -12.87 -24.42 10.23
C LEU A 249 -14.20 -24.21 9.49
N HIS A 250 -14.65 -22.94 9.43
CA HIS A 250 -15.79 -22.50 8.65
C HIS A 250 -15.33 -21.46 7.63
N PRO A 251 -14.81 -21.90 6.45
CA PRO A 251 -14.27 -21.02 5.44
C PRO A 251 -15.32 -20.05 4.92
N VAL A 252 -14.92 -18.83 4.62
CA VAL A 252 -15.80 -17.83 4.01
C VAL A 252 -15.63 -17.82 2.48
N SER A 253 -16.65 -17.37 1.76
CA SER A 253 -16.54 -17.18 0.31
C SER A 253 -15.58 -16.04 -0.04
N GLU A 254 -15.07 -16.06 -1.25
CA GLU A 254 -14.21 -14.99 -1.80
C GLU A 254 -14.95 -13.64 -1.82
N PHE A 255 -16.25 -13.65 -2.07
CA PHE A 255 -17.09 -12.44 -1.97
C PHE A 255 -17.14 -11.90 -0.54
N THR A 256 -17.36 -12.78 0.45
CA THR A 256 -17.32 -12.42 1.87
C THR A 256 -15.95 -11.88 2.27
N PHE A 257 -14.87 -12.48 1.75
CA PHE A 257 -13.51 -11.98 1.97
C PHE A 257 -13.32 -10.56 1.41
N GLY A 258 -13.93 -10.25 0.26
CA GLY A 258 -13.96 -8.89 -0.30
C GLY A 258 -14.58 -7.89 0.69
N TRP A 259 -15.70 -8.26 1.34
CA TRP A 259 -16.33 -7.44 2.38
C TRP A 259 -15.47 -7.31 3.64
N LEU A 260 -14.77 -8.36 4.07
CA LEU A 260 -13.82 -8.29 5.18
C LEU A 260 -12.71 -7.28 4.86
N SER A 261 -12.17 -7.29 3.64
CA SER A 261 -11.19 -6.28 3.19
C SER A 261 -11.78 -4.86 3.15
N ALA A 262 -13.05 -4.70 2.83
CA ALA A 262 -13.74 -3.42 2.93
C ALA A 262 -13.85 -2.94 4.38
N ILE A 263 -14.21 -3.82 5.32
CA ILE A 263 -14.26 -3.53 6.77
C ILE A 263 -12.89 -3.06 7.28
N GLU A 264 -11.80 -3.73 6.90
CA GLU A 264 -10.43 -3.28 7.22
C GLU A 264 -10.21 -1.82 6.82
N ASN A 265 -10.53 -1.48 5.56
CA ASN A 265 -10.29 -0.14 5.03
C ASN A 265 -11.24 0.91 5.61
N ILE A 266 -12.50 0.57 5.88
CA ILE A 266 -13.46 1.45 6.56
C ILE A 266 -12.95 1.77 7.97
N THR A 267 -12.54 0.75 8.72
CA THR A 267 -11.98 0.93 10.07
C THR A 267 -10.76 1.86 10.04
N ALA A 268 -9.85 1.64 9.08
CA ALA A 268 -8.67 2.48 8.90
C ALA A 268 -9.04 3.96 8.67
N VAL A 269 -10.04 4.23 7.82
CA VAL A 269 -10.52 5.60 7.55
C VAL A 269 -11.12 6.24 8.79
N LEU A 270 -11.94 5.50 9.54
CA LEU A 270 -12.61 6.01 10.74
C LEU A 270 -11.63 6.42 11.85
N VAL A 271 -10.53 5.69 12.01
CA VAL A 271 -9.55 5.97 13.08
C VAL A 271 -8.52 7.03 12.68
N TYR A 272 -8.33 7.30 11.41
CA TYR A 272 -7.25 8.13 10.90
C TYR A 272 -7.29 9.59 11.41
N LEU A 273 -8.45 10.24 11.33
CA LEU A 273 -8.61 11.64 11.72
C LEU A 273 -8.61 11.85 13.25
N PRO A 274 -9.37 11.07 14.05
CA PRO A 274 -9.37 11.22 15.50
C PRO A 274 -7.96 11.04 16.11
N VAL A 275 -7.23 10.05 15.61
CA VAL A 275 -5.91 9.71 16.14
C VAL A 275 -4.86 10.75 15.81
N ALA A 276 -4.86 11.28 14.59
CA ALA A 276 -3.94 12.34 14.22
C ALA A 276 -4.08 13.55 15.16
N HIS A 277 -5.33 13.94 15.46
CA HIS A 277 -5.61 15.05 16.38
C HIS A 277 -5.16 14.76 17.82
N MET A 278 -5.34 13.53 18.30
CA MET A 278 -4.89 13.14 19.65
C MET A 278 -3.37 13.05 19.75
N ALA A 279 -2.70 12.56 18.70
CA ALA A 279 -1.25 12.41 18.68
C ALA A 279 -0.50 13.76 18.76
N ASP A 280 -1.08 14.81 18.21
CA ASP A 280 -0.54 16.16 18.31
C ASP A 280 -0.58 16.70 19.75
N ARG A 281 -1.53 16.23 20.59
CA ARG A 281 -1.67 16.66 21.99
C ARG A 281 -0.85 15.84 22.99
N PHE A 282 -0.78 14.51 22.79
CA PHE A 282 -0.21 13.58 23.77
C PHE A 282 1.18 13.06 23.40
N GLY A 283 1.74 13.56 22.28
CA GLY A 283 3.02 13.09 21.74
C GLY A 283 2.86 11.86 20.85
N LYS A 284 3.83 11.64 19.98
CA LYS A 284 3.72 10.67 18.87
C LYS A 284 4.06 9.24 19.27
N LYS A 285 5.02 9.04 20.21
CA LYS A 285 5.51 7.70 20.60
C LYS A 285 4.40 6.75 21.10
N PRO A 286 3.47 7.15 21.99
CA PRO A 286 2.41 6.24 22.46
C PRO A 286 1.53 5.72 21.34
N PHE A 287 1.16 6.57 20.36
CA PHE A 287 0.30 6.20 19.25
C PHE A 287 0.99 5.24 18.29
N VAL A 288 2.29 5.45 18.02
CA VAL A 288 3.09 4.50 17.25
C VAL A 288 3.20 3.16 17.96
N LEU A 289 3.38 3.17 19.28
CA LEU A 289 3.48 1.94 20.07
C LEU A 289 2.16 1.15 20.07
N ILE A 290 1.02 1.84 20.24
CA ILE A 290 -0.31 1.20 20.13
C ILE A 290 -0.51 0.58 18.75
N THR A 291 -0.13 1.29 17.69
CA THR A 291 -0.17 0.78 16.31
C THR A 291 0.65 -0.50 16.17
N PHE A 292 1.87 -0.51 16.70
CA PHE A 292 2.73 -1.69 16.68
C PHE A 292 2.12 -2.87 17.45
N GLY A 293 1.41 -2.59 18.53
CA GLY A 293 0.61 -3.58 19.26
C GLY A 293 -0.49 -4.20 18.39
N PHE A 294 -1.25 -3.37 17.66
CA PHE A 294 -2.28 -3.88 16.73
C PHE A 294 -1.68 -4.74 15.60
N PHE A 295 -0.54 -4.34 15.03
CA PHE A 295 0.18 -5.18 14.07
C PHE A 295 0.55 -6.53 14.67
N SER A 296 1.12 -6.51 15.87
CA SER A 296 1.58 -7.73 16.55
C SER A 296 0.43 -8.69 16.87
N CYS A 297 -0.71 -8.17 17.34
CA CYS A 297 -1.87 -8.98 17.70
C CYS A 297 -2.55 -9.64 16.50
N PHE A 298 -2.45 -9.07 15.30
CA PHE A 298 -3.19 -9.52 14.11
C PHE A 298 -2.91 -10.99 13.74
N PRO A 299 -1.66 -11.47 13.56
CA PRO A 299 -1.40 -12.85 13.16
C PRO A 299 -1.93 -13.87 14.17
N LEU A 300 -1.77 -13.58 15.47
CA LEU A 300 -2.27 -14.44 16.53
C LEU A 300 -3.80 -14.48 16.56
N ALA A 301 -4.46 -13.33 16.40
CA ALA A 301 -5.91 -13.25 16.32
C ALA A 301 -6.44 -13.99 15.09
N LEU A 302 -5.77 -13.86 13.93
CA LEU A 302 -6.14 -14.56 12.70
C LEU A 302 -6.06 -16.10 12.89
N MET A 303 -5.03 -16.58 13.55
CA MET A 303 -4.86 -18.01 13.80
C MET A 303 -6.04 -18.62 14.58
N HIS A 304 -6.66 -17.85 15.48
CA HIS A 304 -7.81 -18.27 16.27
C HIS A 304 -9.17 -17.96 15.62
N ALA A 305 -9.19 -17.20 14.52
CA ALA A 305 -10.40 -16.82 13.82
C ALA A 305 -10.85 -17.94 12.86
N GLN A 306 -11.75 -18.82 13.33
CA GLN A 306 -12.17 -20.04 12.64
C GLN A 306 -13.55 -19.93 11.98
N SER A 307 -14.21 -18.76 12.05
CA SER A 307 -15.55 -18.49 11.47
C SER A 307 -15.72 -17.02 11.16
N LEU A 308 -16.83 -16.67 10.48
CA LEU A 308 -17.11 -15.30 10.01
C LEU A 308 -17.07 -14.25 11.14
N GLY A 309 -17.70 -14.50 12.29
CA GLY A 309 -17.75 -13.53 13.38
C GLY A 309 -16.37 -13.12 13.89
N PRO A 310 -15.53 -14.06 14.35
CA PRO A 310 -14.14 -13.79 14.69
C PRO A 310 -13.33 -13.17 13.55
N LEU A 311 -13.52 -13.60 12.28
CA LEU A 311 -12.86 -13.00 11.14
C LEU A 311 -13.20 -11.51 10.98
N VAL A 312 -14.48 -11.12 11.18
CA VAL A 312 -14.88 -9.70 11.17
C VAL A 312 -14.08 -8.92 12.23
N ALA A 313 -14.01 -9.43 13.46
CA ALA A 313 -13.26 -8.78 14.54
C ALA A 313 -11.75 -8.66 14.20
N VAL A 314 -11.17 -9.67 13.59
CA VAL A 314 -9.77 -9.68 13.14
C VAL A 314 -9.53 -8.68 12.02
N PHE A 315 -10.45 -8.51 11.09
CA PHE A 315 -10.32 -7.51 10.02
C PHE A 315 -10.56 -6.08 10.52
N VAL A 316 -11.39 -5.88 11.57
CA VAL A 316 -11.44 -4.61 12.32
C VAL A 316 -10.07 -4.35 12.98
N LEU A 317 -9.51 -5.34 13.69
CA LEU A 317 -8.17 -5.22 14.29
C LEU A 317 -7.10 -4.89 13.22
N ARG A 318 -7.21 -5.53 12.05
CA ARG A 318 -6.33 -5.24 10.90
C ARG A 318 -6.49 -3.81 10.40
N GLY A 319 -7.68 -3.24 10.40
CA GLY A 319 -7.92 -1.82 10.10
C GLY A 319 -7.34 -0.89 11.16
N LEU A 320 -7.38 -1.29 12.45
CA LEU A 320 -6.80 -0.52 13.55
C LEU A 320 -5.26 -0.41 13.48
N LYS A 321 -4.56 -1.28 12.76
CA LYS A 321 -3.12 -1.12 12.52
C LYS A 321 -2.75 0.21 11.85
N GLU A 322 -3.68 0.82 11.13
CA GLU A 322 -3.50 2.13 10.52
C GLU A 322 -3.64 3.31 11.49
N PHE A 323 -3.97 3.01 12.76
CA PHE A 323 -4.22 3.98 13.84
C PHE A 323 -3.15 5.06 13.96
N GLY A 324 -1.88 4.69 14.02
CA GLY A 324 -0.78 5.65 14.15
C GLY A 324 0.08 5.80 12.88
N GLU A 325 -0.37 5.35 11.72
CA GLU A 325 0.41 5.45 10.48
C GLU A 325 0.77 6.91 10.11
N PRO A 326 -0.15 7.91 10.18
CA PRO A 326 0.21 9.31 9.99
C PRO A 326 1.18 9.81 11.05
N THR A 327 0.97 9.41 12.29
CA THR A 327 1.80 9.79 13.44
C THR A 327 3.21 9.24 13.29
N ARG A 328 3.36 8.00 12.82
CA ARG A 328 4.66 7.40 12.52
C ARG A 328 5.41 8.15 11.42
N LYS A 329 4.70 8.51 10.32
CA LYS A 329 5.29 9.31 9.23
C LYS A 329 5.75 10.69 9.73
N ALA A 330 4.94 11.33 10.55
CA ALA A 330 5.30 12.59 11.19
C ALA A 330 6.51 12.43 12.12
N LEU A 331 6.57 11.34 12.91
CA LEU A 331 7.71 11.06 13.79
C LEU A 331 9.01 10.84 12.98
N ILE A 332 8.96 10.16 11.83
CA ILE A 332 10.12 10.02 10.94
C ILE A 332 10.63 11.39 10.49
N MET A 333 9.74 12.29 10.10
CA MET A 333 10.11 13.64 9.67
C MET A 333 10.69 14.47 10.80
N ASP A 334 10.14 14.36 12.03
CA ASP A 334 10.62 15.08 13.20
C ASP A 334 12.00 14.60 13.69
N LEU A 335 12.30 13.30 13.52
CA LEU A 335 13.58 12.72 13.90
C LEU A 335 14.66 12.91 12.81
N ALA A 336 14.27 13.33 11.62
CA ALA A 336 15.20 13.58 10.52
C ALA A 336 15.94 14.92 10.71
N PRO A 337 17.21 15.05 10.27
CA PRO A 337 17.96 16.30 10.33
C PRO A 337 17.27 17.44 9.59
N GLU A 338 17.33 18.65 10.15
CA GLU A 338 16.77 19.84 9.52
C GLU A 338 17.35 20.06 8.11
N GLY A 339 16.46 20.46 7.17
CA GLY A 339 16.83 20.67 5.77
C GLY A 339 17.04 19.42 4.94
N ARG A 340 16.98 18.20 5.53
CA ARG A 340 17.13 16.90 4.84
C ARG A 340 15.99 15.93 5.07
N GLN A 341 14.87 16.41 5.62
CA GLN A 341 13.76 15.53 5.99
C GLN A 341 13.25 14.68 4.83
N ALA A 342 13.04 15.28 3.66
CA ALA A 342 12.53 14.57 2.49
C ALA A 342 13.49 13.46 2.00
N ALA A 343 14.80 13.77 1.91
CA ALA A 343 15.81 12.80 1.49
C ALA A 343 15.96 11.66 2.51
N MET A 344 15.92 11.99 3.81
CA MET A 344 16.01 11.02 4.90
C MET A 344 14.77 10.13 4.95
N PHE A 345 13.59 10.69 4.72
CA PHE A 345 12.33 9.94 4.61
C PHE A 345 12.40 8.95 3.44
N GLY A 346 12.86 9.39 2.27
CA GLY A 346 13.04 8.52 1.11
C GLY A 346 14.02 7.37 1.38
N LEU A 347 15.17 7.66 2.01
CA LEU A 347 16.15 6.64 2.40
C LEU A 347 15.57 5.65 3.42
N TYR A 348 14.83 6.15 4.42
CA TYR A 348 14.18 5.32 5.43
C TYR A 348 13.26 4.28 4.77
N TYR A 349 12.40 4.72 3.86
CA TYR A 349 11.47 3.82 3.16
C TYR A 349 12.20 2.86 2.21
N LEU A 350 13.22 3.34 1.48
CA LEU A 350 14.02 2.48 0.61
C LEU A 350 14.65 1.32 1.39
N VAL A 351 15.34 1.63 2.49
CA VAL A 351 15.99 0.61 3.32
C VAL A 351 14.95 -0.33 3.93
N ARG A 352 13.86 0.22 4.46
CA ARG A 352 12.76 -0.57 5.03
C ARG A 352 12.19 -1.56 4.02
N ASP A 353 11.81 -1.08 2.84
CA ASP A 353 11.06 -1.88 1.86
C ASP A 353 11.94 -2.96 1.20
N VAL A 354 13.24 -2.69 1.03
CA VAL A 354 14.21 -3.71 0.61
C VAL A 354 14.28 -4.87 1.62
N TRP A 355 14.37 -4.57 2.92
CA TRP A 355 14.36 -5.63 3.94
C TRP A 355 13.00 -6.35 4.01
N VAL A 356 11.91 -5.60 3.91
CA VAL A 356 10.54 -6.12 4.01
C VAL A 356 10.20 -7.04 2.84
N SER A 357 10.74 -6.81 1.64
CA SER A 357 10.55 -7.72 0.50
C SER A 357 11.04 -9.16 0.79
N LEU A 358 12.08 -9.30 1.63
CA LEU A 358 12.57 -10.62 2.04
C LEU A 358 11.60 -11.34 2.99
N ALA A 359 10.83 -10.58 3.78
CA ALA A 359 9.87 -11.14 4.72
C ALA A 359 8.71 -11.87 4.00
N ALA A 360 8.22 -11.30 2.90
CA ALA A 360 7.15 -11.91 2.11
C ALA A 360 7.61 -13.24 1.48
N PHE A 361 8.84 -13.29 0.94
CA PHE A 361 9.42 -14.52 0.42
C PHE A 361 9.67 -15.55 1.54
N GLY A 362 10.24 -15.12 2.68
CA GLY A 362 10.40 -15.94 3.87
C GLY A 362 9.07 -16.47 4.40
N GLY A 363 8.01 -15.69 4.31
CA GLY A 363 6.64 -16.07 4.65
C GLY A 363 6.14 -17.28 3.85
N ALA A 364 6.46 -17.35 2.55
CA ALA A 364 6.12 -18.52 1.74
C ALA A 364 6.86 -19.78 2.17
N LEU A 365 8.12 -19.67 2.56
CA LEU A 365 8.88 -20.81 3.09
C LEU A 365 8.29 -21.31 4.41
N LEU A 366 7.90 -20.40 5.31
CA LEU A 366 7.24 -20.76 6.57
C LEU A 366 5.87 -21.41 6.33
N TRP A 367 5.07 -20.87 5.38
CA TRP A 367 3.77 -21.41 5.01
C TRP A 367 3.86 -22.84 4.45
N ARG A 368 4.92 -23.18 3.73
CA ARG A 368 5.18 -24.55 3.26
C ARG A 368 5.41 -25.56 4.40
N VAL A 369 5.95 -25.09 5.52
CA VAL A 369 6.14 -25.94 6.72
C VAL A 369 4.81 -26.10 7.45
N SER A 370 4.21 -25.00 7.88
CA SER A 370 2.81 -24.97 8.33
C SER A 370 2.26 -23.53 8.29
N PRO A 371 0.96 -23.35 8.01
CA PRO A 371 0.28 -22.07 8.10
C PRO A 371 0.38 -21.42 9.49
N GLU A 372 0.29 -22.26 10.56
CA GLU A 372 0.38 -21.80 11.95
C GLU A 372 1.78 -21.25 12.25
N LEU A 373 2.84 -21.95 11.78
CA LEU A 373 4.22 -21.48 11.95
C LEU A 373 4.43 -20.12 11.30
N ASN A 374 3.87 -19.90 10.11
CA ASN A 374 3.91 -18.60 9.43
C ASN A 374 3.32 -17.50 10.33
N LEU A 375 2.13 -17.71 10.90
CA LEU A 375 1.45 -16.77 11.78
C LEU A 375 2.18 -16.57 13.11
N GLN A 376 2.74 -17.62 13.69
CA GLN A 376 3.51 -17.56 14.96
C GLN A 376 4.80 -16.77 14.79
N VAL A 377 5.56 -17.01 13.71
CA VAL A 377 6.79 -16.26 13.42
C VAL A 377 6.46 -14.79 13.16
N ALA A 378 5.39 -14.51 12.41
CA ALA A 378 4.90 -13.15 12.20
C ALA A 378 4.59 -12.46 13.54
N PHE A 379 3.84 -13.11 14.42
CA PHE A 379 3.56 -12.62 15.78
C PHE A 379 4.85 -12.33 16.55
N GLY A 380 5.82 -13.26 16.55
CA GLY A 380 7.12 -13.09 17.21
C GLY A 380 7.88 -11.86 16.72
N CYS A 381 7.92 -11.64 15.40
CA CYS A 381 8.52 -10.43 14.81
C CYS A 381 7.81 -9.16 15.30
N GLY A 382 6.48 -9.17 15.35
CA GLY A 382 5.68 -8.05 15.85
C GLY A 382 5.98 -7.72 17.31
N VAL A 383 5.99 -8.73 18.17
CA VAL A 383 6.32 -8.55 19.59
C VAL A 383 7.74 -7.98 19.76
N MET A 384 8.73 -8.54 19.04
CA MET A 384 10.11 -8.02 19.08
C MET A 384 10.19 -6.57 18.64
N GLY A 385 9.51 -6.20 17.54
CA GLY A 385 9.48 -4.81 17.05
C GLY A 385 8.81 -3.85 18.03
N THR A 386 7.70 -4.28 18.63
CA THR A 386 6.96 -3.50 19.63
C THR A 386 7.81 -3.26 20.89
N LEU A 387 8.43 -4.32 21.42
CA LEU A 387 9.31 -4.23 22.61
C LEU A 387 10.55 -3.40 22.32
N TRP A 388 11.17 -3.56 21.15
CA TRP A 388 12.30 -2.73 20.74
C TRP A 388 11.94 -1.25 20.72
N PHE A 389 10.81 -0.89 20.12
CA PHE A 389 10.37 0.50 20.08
C PHE A 389 9.92 1.03 21.45
N ALA A 390 9.30 0.21 22.27
CA ALA A 390 8.97 0.59 23.65
C ALA A 390 10.22 0.99 24.42
N TRP A 391 11.29 0.22 24.28
CA TRP A 391 12.55 0.43 25.01
C TRP A 391 13.43 1.53 24.38
N ARG A 392 13.68 1.48 23.07
CA ARG A 392 14.64 2.36 22.37
C ARG A 392 14.00 3.52 21.61
N GLY A 393 12.68 3.50 21.41
CA GLY A 393 11.96 4.55 20.71
C GLY A 393 11.99 5.86 21.49
N GLN A 394 12.11 6.98 20.79
CA GLN A 394 12.12 8.33 21.36
C GLN A 394 10.96 9.15 20.79
N ASN A 395 10.40 10.07 21.57
CA ASN A 395 9.64 11.19 21.04
C ASN A 395 10.63 12.16 20.38
N ALA A 396 10.17 12.91 19.37
CA ALA A 396 10.89 14.10 18.96
C ALA A 396 11.04 15.00 20.19
N ALA A 397 12.24 15.54 20.42
CA ALA A 397 12.43 16.53 21.46
C ALA A 397 11.40 17.65 21.19
N SER A 398 10.56 17.97 22.17
CA SER A 398 9.74 19.17 22.09
C SER A 398 10.70 20.33 21.88
N SER A 399 10.79 20.85 20.65
CA SER A 399 11.43 22.14 20.41
C SER A 399 10.71 23.11 21.33
N GLY A 400 11.45 23.60 22.34
CA GLY A 400 10.93 24.33 23.49
C GLY A 400 9.92 25.38 23.07
N ALA A 401 8.80 25.35 23.75
CA ALA A 401 8.00 26.53 23.97
C ALA A 401 8.88 27.51 24.75
N GLY A 402 9.48 28.43 24.06
CA GLY A 402 10.12 29.63 24.56
C GLY A 402 9.44 30.81 23.92
#